data_00720e60e61838ce882025a3e0e63d2b
#
_entry.id   00720e60e61838ce882025a3e0e63d2b
#
_cell.length_a   1.000
_cell.length_b   1.000
_cell.length_c   1.000
_cell.angle_alpha   90.00
_cell.angle_beta   90.00
_cell.angle_gamma   90.00
#
_symmetry.space_group_name_H-M   'P 1'
#
loop_
_entity.id
_entity.type
_entity.pdbx_description
1 polymer ?
#
loop_
_entity_poly.entity_id
_entity_poly.type
_entity_poly.pdbx_seq_one_letter_code
_entity_poly.pdbx_strand_id
1 'polypeptide(L)'
;MAANTRVVPPCRWTRLTGGHSNLTYLLADSNNEEFVIRRPPQGELLPKAHDMFREFRIIEALYPVGIPVAEPVGYCDDRAVCDRHFYVMGKVGGQALYTGTESVEWLDMAARGRVGESFMETLAAIHSIDPADVGLGDLGRHDGYVARQIRTWYGSWTASAEAADYDDPRIHELHTWLNERLPEQGPARVVHGDYGMHNSMVGEDGSMVAVLDWEIATLGDPMADFAYALNAWAESTDPVAVEADAATAMPGFCSRDDLVRYYADRTGADMSNLSYYRAFNAFKTACILHGVYARYRMGQKSSEGVDLETLFNRISASIELAAAHAADV
;
A
#
# COMPACT_ATOMS: atom_id res chain seq x y z
N MET A 1 4.97 29.62 -0.69
CA MET A 1 5.51 28.61 0.23
C MET A 1 6.07 29.23 1.49
N ALA A 2 7.14 30.05 1.40
CA ALA A 2 7.80 30.62 2.60
C ALA A 2 6.88 31.38 3.58
N ALA A 3 5.71 31.84 3.16
CA ALA A 3 4.77 32.54 4.04
C ALA A 3 3.98 31.59 4.97
N ASN A 4 3.91 30.29 4.62
CA ASN A 4 3.06 29.32 5.32
C ASN A 4 3.81 28.05 5.74
N THR A 5 5.13 27.98 5.51
CA THR A 5 5.97 26.82 5.86
C THR A 5 7.33 27.31 6.40
N ARG A 6 8.08 26.39 7.04
CA ARG A 6 9.46 26.65 7.47
C ARG A 6 10.49 26.65 6.33
N VAL A 7 10.09 26.41 5.10
CA VAL A 7 10.98 26.35 3.93
C VAL A 7 11.56 27.73 3.61
N VAL A 8 12.89 27.84 3.54
CA VAL A 8 13.60 29.10 3.34
C VAL A 8 14.16 29.21 1.90
N PRO A 9 13.63 30.12 1.05
CA PRO A 9 14.15 30.32 -0.31
C PRO A 9 15.57 30.94 -0.32
N PRO A 10 16.33 30.75 -1.43
CA PRO A 10 16.00 30.02 -2.65
C PRO A 10 16.08 28.51 -2.50
N CYS A 11 15.27 27.78 -3.28
CA CYS A 11 15.19 26.33 -3.22
C CYS A 11 15.73 25.68 -4.49
N ARG A 12 16.39 24.54 -4.35
CA ARG A 12 16.78 23.65 -5.46
C ARG A 12 15.79 22.49 -5.54
N TRP A 13 15.44 22.09 -6.74
CA TRP A 13 14.44 21.09 -7.02
C TRP A 13 15.02 19.94 -7.83
N THR A 14 14.74 18.71 -7.43
CA THR A 14 15.10 17.51 -8.18
C THR A 14 13.88 16.61 -8.25
N ARG A 15 13.50 16.17 -9.44
CA ARG A 15 12.43 15.20 -9.59
C ARG A 15 12.91 13.83 -9.09
N LEU A 16 12.14 13.22 -8.20
CA LEU A 16 12.35 11.85 -7.80
C LEU A 16 11.67 10.91 -8.81
N THR A 17 12.40 9.88 -9.24
CA THR A 17 11.91 8.84 -10.14
C THR A 17 11.59 7.60 -9.31
N GLY A 18 10.47 6.93 -9.56
CA GLY A 18 10.09 5.69 -8.85
C GLY A 18 8.60 5.58 -8.49
N GLY A 19 7.85 6.68 -8.49
CA GLY A 19 6.39 6.66 -8.32
C GLY A 19 5.66 6.66 -9.65
N HIS A 20 4.61 5.86 -9.80
CA HIS A 20 3.83 5.77 -11.05
C HIS A 20 2.57 6.62 -11.05
N SER A 21 2.12 7.08 -9.89
CA SER A 21 0.84 7.75 -9.70
C SER A 21 0.98 9.27 -9.61
N ASN A 22 1.74 9.77 -8.63
CA ASN A 22 1.93 11.19 -8.35
C ASN A 22 3.34 11.66 -8.70
N LEU A 23 3.48 12.96 -9.01
CA LEU A 23 4.79 13.57 -9.21
C LEU A 23 5.41 13.94 -7.86
N THR A 24 6.61 13.44 -7.62
CA THR A 24 7.36 13.65 -6.37
C THR A 24 8.65 14.40 -6.67
N TYR A 25 8.95 15.42 -5.86
CA TYR A 25 10.16 16.24 -6.00
C TYR A 25 10.86 16.36 -4.64
N LEU A 26 12.18 16.21 -4.67
CA LEU A 26 13.04 16.63 -3.58
C LEU A 26 13.28 18.14 -3.70
N LEU A 27 13.11 18.85 -2.61
CA LEU A 27 13.39 20.26 -2.48
C LEU A 27 14.45 20.44 -1.39
N ALA A 28 15.57 21.10 -1.72
CA ALA A 28 16.54 21.56 -0.74
C ALA A 28 16.45 23.09 -0.63
N ASP A 29 16.25 23.59 0.57
CA ASP A 29 16.16 25.02 0.84
C ASP A 29 17.55 25.69 0.98
N SER A 30 17.59 27.00 1.27
CA SER A 30 18.85 27.75 1.42
C SER A 30 19.67 27.32 2.65
N ASN A 31 19.05 26.65 3.62
CA ASN A 31 19.71 26.08 4.80
C ASN A 31 20.18 24.63 4.57
N ASN A 32 20.00 24.10 3.35
CA ASN A 32 20.18 22.69 2.99
C ASN A 32 19.24 21.74 3.76
N GLU A 33 18.14 22.24 4.30
CA GLU A 33 17.06 21.39 4.81
C GLU A 33 16.31 20.78 3.62
N GLU A 34 16.03 19.47 3.69
CA GLU A 34 15.44 18.73 2.59
C GLU A 34 13.97 18.39 2.87
N PHE A 35 13.14 18.64 1.87
CA PHE A 35 11.70 18.39 1.90
C PHE A 35 11.29 17.59 0.67
N VAL A 36 10.13 16.95 0.75
CA VAL A 36 9.52 16.26 -0.38
C VAL A 36 8.20 16.94 -0.72
N ILE A 37 7.99 17.19 -2.01
CA ILE A 37 6.73 17.73 -2.54
C ILE A 37 6.04 16.65 -3.36
N ARG A 38 4.76 16.40 -3.07
CA ARG A 38 3.89 15.56 -3.91
C ARG A 38 2.81 16.41 -4.55
N ARG A 39 2.57 16.16 -5.84
CA ARG A 39 1.50 16.78 -6.63
C ARG A 39 0.92 15.79 -7.63
N PRO A 40 -0.33 15.99 -8.09
CA PRO A 40 -0.90 15.19 -9.15
C PRO A 40 -0.09 15.30 -10.46
N PRO A 41 -0.16 14.29 -11.34
CA PRO A 41 0.41 14.39 -12.68
C PRO A 41 -0.30 15.49 -13.51
N GLN A 42 0.32 15.85 -14.64
CA GLN A 42 -0.30 16.75 -15.62
C GLN A 42 -1.34 15.98 -16.46
N GLY A 43 -2.36 16.69 -16.96
CA GLY A 43 -3.41 16.12 -17.80
C GLY A 43 -4.76 16.00 -17.09
N GLU A 44 -5.70 15.32 -17.74
CA GLU A 44 -7.02 15.05 -17.16
C GLU A 44 -6.91 13.95 -16.09
N LEU A 45 -7.43 14.25 -14.91
CA LEU A 45 -7.46 13.31 -13.78
C LEU A 45 -8.85 12.69 -13.68
N LEU A 46 -8.89 11.40 -13.37
CA LEU A 46 -10.15 10.76 -13.03
C LEU A 46 -10.71 11.38 -11.73
N PRO A 47 -12.03 11.54 -11.64
CA PRO A 47 -12.66 12.04 -10.41
C PRO A 47 -12.22 11.23 -9.18
N LYS A 48 -11.78 11.91 -8.13
CA LYS A 48 -11.28 11.33 -6.86
C LYS A 48 -9.94 10.59 -6.95
N ALA A 49 -9.27 10.56 -8.10
CA ALA A 49 -7.88 10.12 -8.18
C ALA A 49 -6.95 11.26 -7.74
N HIS A 50 -5.83 10.91 -7.13
CA HIS A 50 -4.77 11.88 -6.76
C HIS A 50 -5.24 13.00 -5.81
N ASP A 51 -5.97 12.63 -4.76
CA ASP A 51 -6.44 13.57 -3.72
C ASP A 51 -5.32 13.89 -2.72
N MET A 52 -4.52 14.92 -3.06
CA MET A 52 -3.39 15.37 -2.23
C MET A 52 -3.82 15.88 -0.84
N PHE A 53 -5.05 16.41 -0.72
CA PHE A 53 -5.56 16.85 0.57
C PHE A 53 -5.83 15.66 1.49
N ARG A 54 -6.38 14.58 0.94
CA ARG A 54 -6.62 13.33 1.66
C ARG A 54 -5.31 12.74 2.19
N GLU A 55 -4.30 12.61 1.35
CA GLU A 55 -2.97 12.11 1.75
C GLU A 55 -2.35 13.00 2.84
N PHE A 56 -2.34 14.33 2.62
CA PHE A 56 -1.80 15.28 3.58
C PHE A 56 -2.52 15.20 4.93
N ARG A 57 -3.85 15.17 4.92
CA ARG A 57 -4.67 15.09 6.13
C ARG A 57 -4.36 13.83 6.95
N ILE A 58 -4.08 12.71 6.29
CA ILE A 58 -3.73 11.46 6.98
C ILE A 58 -2.37 11.59 7.68
N ILE A 59 -1.34 12.05 6.99
CA ILE A 59 -0.02 12.20 7.63
C ILE A 59 -0.04 13.29 8.73
N GLU A 60 -0.81 14.37 8.55
CA GLU A 60 -0.99 15.41 9.55
C GLU A 60 -1.66 14.89 10.83
N ALA A 61 -2.59 13.95 10.69
CA ALA A 61 -3.27 13.32 11.83
C ALA A 61 -2.42 12.24 12.52
N LEU A 62 -1.64 11.48 11.76
CA LEU A 62 -0.88 10.34 12.29
C LEU A 62 0.49 10.74 12.87
N TYR A 63 1.12 11.78 12.35
CA TYR A 63 2.45 12.24 12.81
C TYR A 63 2.48 12.61 14.30
N PRO A 64 1.54 13.42 14.85
CA PRO A 64 1.57 13.82 16.27
C PRO A 64 1.36 12.67 17.25
N VAL A 65 0.75 11.58 16.81
CA VAL A 65 0.49 10.38 17.64
C VAL A 65 1.57 9.32 17.53
N GLY A 66 2.69 9.65 16.86
CA GLY A 66 3.90 8.83 16.85
C GLY A 66 3.89 7.71 15.81
N ILE A 67 2.96 7.70 14.86
CA ILE A 67 3.03 6.79 13.71
C ILE A 67 4.17 7.26 12.80
N PRO A 68 5.05 6.35 12.34
CA PRO A 68 6.13 6.70 11.44
C PRO A 68 5.58 7.07 10.05
N VAL A 69 5.37 8.35 9.85
CA VAL A 69 5.01 9.01 8.58
C VAL A 69 5.93 10.21 8.38
N ALA A 70 6.02 10.69 7.15
CA ALA A 70 6.76 11.93 6.88
C ALA A 70 6.14 13.11 7.64
N GLU A 71 6.97 13.99 8.19
CA GLU A 71 6.51 15.19 8.89
C GLU A 71 5.66 16.07 7.96
N PRO A 72 4.40 16.39 8.29
CA PRO A 72 3.58 17.29 7.49
C PRO A 72 4.09 18.73 7.62
N VAL A 73 4.46 19.35 6.49
CA VAL A 73 5.00 20.71 6.47
C VAL A 73 3.97 21.72 5.98
N GLY A 74 3.15 21.36 5.01
CA GLY A 74 2.08 22.22 4.54
C GLY A 74 1.39 21.72 3.28
N TYR A 75 0.14 22.14 3.13
CA TYR A 75 -0.70 21.87 1.96
C TYR A 75 -1.03 23.20 1.23
N CYS A 76 -1.12 23.16 -0.10
CA CYS A 76 -1.45 24.30 -0.92
C CYS A 76 -2.45 23.92 -2.01
N ASP A 77 -3.61 24.59 -2.03
CA ASP A 77 -4.63 24.53 -3.07
C ASP A 77 -4.79 25.85 -3.84
N ASP A 78 -3.99 26.85 -3.50
CA ASP A 78 -4.02 28.17 -4.15
C ASP A 78 -3.49 28.09 -5.60
N ARG A 79 -4.39 28.26 -6.55
CA ARG A 79 -4.07 28.26 -7.98
C ARG A 79 -3.20 29.44 -8.45
N ALA A 80 -3.08 30.49 -7.65
CA ALA A 80 -2.14 31.58 -7.91
C ALA A 80 -0.69 31.14 -7.63
N VAL A 81 -0.48 30.12 -6.79
CA VAL A 81 0.82 29.56 -6.46
C VAL A 81 1.19 28.43 -7.42
N CYS A 82 0.25 27.53 -7.70
CA CYS A 82 0.48 26.38 -8.59
C CYS A 82 -0.83 25.99 -9.30
N ASP A 83 -0.74 25.51 -10.53
CA ASP A 83 -1.86 25.04 -11.35
C ASP A 83 -2.62 23.85 -10.74
N ARG A 84 -1.94 23.12 -9.86
CA ARG A 84 -2.47 21.97 -9.13
C ARG A 84 -2.18 22.08 -7.64
N HIS A 85 -3.05 21.54 -6.82
CA HIS A 85 -2.81 21.38 -5.40
C HIS A 85 -1.61 20.46 -5.15
N PHE A 86 -0.90 20.69 -4.08
CA PHE A 86 0.26 19.91 -3.67
C PHE A 86 0.44 19.98 -2.15
N TYR A 87 1.23 19.07 -1.63
CA TYR A 87 1.66 19.19 -0.25
C TYR A 87 3.18 19.02 -0.12
N VAL A 88 3.69 19.51 0.98
CA VAL A 88 5.09 19.46 1.37
C VAL A 88 5.19 18.66 2.65
N MET A 89 6.15 17.77 2.69
CA MET A 89 6.50 16.97 3.87
C MET A 89 8.00 16.97 4.06
N GLY A 90 8.45 16.66 5.28
CA GLY A 90 9.86 16.43 5.57
C GLY A 90 10.40 15.24 4.77
N LYS A 91 11.67 15.29 4.38
CA LYS A 91 12.33 14.11 3.81
C LYS A 91 12.58 13.10 4.92
N VAL A 92 12.19 11.87 4.69
CA VAL A 92 12.45 10.75 5.59
C VAL A 92 13.76 10.09 5.22
N GLY A 93 14.53 9.66 6.21
CA GLY A 93 15.69 8.80 6.03
C GLY A 93 15.30 7.36 5.73
N GLY A 94 16.29 6.47 5.58
CA GLY A 94 16.04 5.06 5.26
C GLY A 94 15.86 4.79 3.77
N GLN A 95 15.47 3.56 3.45
CA GLN A 95 15.29 3.08 2.08
C GLN A 95 14.02 2.25 1.93
N ALA A 96 13.28 2.43 0.84
CA ALA A 96 12.25 1.50 0.43
C ALA A 96 12.90 0.27 -0.23
N LEU A 97 12.40 -0.93 0.11
CA LEU A 97 12.98 -2.19 -0.34
C LEU A 97 12.04 -2.84 -1.35
N TYR A 98 12.41 -2.79 -2.62
CA TYR A 98 11.65 -3.41 -3.72
C TYR A 98 12.19 -4.79 -4.07
N THR A 99 13.51 -5.00 -3.92
CA THR A 99 14.22 -6.21 -4.32
C THR A 99 15.02 -6.82 -3.18
N GLY A 100 15.32 -8.11 -3.27
CA GLY A 100 16.20 -8.79 -2.35
C GLY A 100 17.63 -8.26 -2.40
N THR A 101 18.09 -7.89 -3.58
CA THR A 101 19.40 -7.22 -3.77
C THR A 101 19.49 -5.94 -2.94
N GLU A 102 18.49 -5.04 -3.06
CA GLU A 102 18.42 -3.82 -2.24
C GLU A 102 18.39 -4.14 -0.73
N SER A 103 17.64 -5.18 -0.34
CA SER A 103 17.54 -5.60 1.05
C SER A 103 18.88 -6.08 1.62
N VAL A 104 19.65 -6.81 0.82
CA VAL A 104 20.97 -7.33 1.24
C VAL A 104 22.04 -6.22 1.27
N GLU A 105 21.95 -5.27 0.34
CA GLU A 105 22.87 -4.13 0.28
C GLU A 105 22.62 -3.13 1.42
N TRP A 106 21.35 -2.90 1.78
CA TRP A 106 20.96 -1.92 2.79
C TRP A 106 21.03 -2.45 4.23
N LEU A 107 20.66 -3.72 4.46
CA LEU A 107 20.48 -4.30 5.78
C LEU A 107 21.48 -5.43 6.03
N ASP A 108 22.13 -5.42 7.18
CA ASP A 108 22.83 -6.60 7.68
C ASP A 108 21.84 -7.69 8.13
N MET A 109 22.36 -8.88 8.45
CA MET A 109 21.55 -10.03 8.84
C MET A 109 20.70 -9.77 10.10
N ALA A 110 21.23 -9.04 11.07
CA ALA A 110 20.55 -8.73 12.32
C ALA A 110 19.44 -7.70 12.10
N ALA A 111 19.68 -6.70 11.25
CA ALA A 111 18.68 -5.71 10.87
C ALA A 111 17.52 -6.35 10.13
N ARG A 112 17.78 -7.25 9.16
CA ARG A 112 16.72 -8.02 8.45
C ARG A 112 15.82 -8.78 9.41
N GLY A 113 16.40 -9.38 10.47
CA GLY A 113 15.62 -10.08 11.51
C GLY A 113 14.67 -9.18 12.31
N ARG A 114 14.94 -7.88 12.38
CA ARG A 114 14.09 -6.91 13.10
C ARG A 114 12.99 -6.28 12.24
N VAL A 115 13.15 -6.28 10.91
CA VAL A 115 12.19 -5.63 10.00
C VAL A 115 10.76 -6.11 10.22
N GLY A 116 10.53 -7.42 10.29
CA GLY A 116 9.19 -7.98 10.40
C GLY A 116 8.47 -7.58 11.69
N GLU A 117 9.19 -7.56 12.82
CA GLU A 117 8.62 -7.11 14.08
C GLU A 117 8.25 -5.61 14.00
N SER A 118 9.17 -4.75 13.55
CA SER A 118 8.94 -3.31 13.40
C SER A 118 7.82 -3.00 12.40
N PHE A 119 7.72 -3.79 11.31
CA PHE A 119 6.69 -3.68 10.30
C PHE A 119 5.30 -3.97 10.88
N MET A 120 5.14 -5.07 11.65
CA MET A 120 3.88 -5.40 12.28
C MET A 120 3.54 -4.50 13.49
N GLU A 121 4.53 -4.05 14.23
CA GLU A 121 4.35 -3.08 15.31
C GLU A 121 3.78 -1.76 14.78
N THR A 122 4.29 -1.29 13.65
CA THR A 122 3.78 -0.09 12.97
C THR A 122 2.35 -0.27 12.50
N LEU A 123 2.03 -1.40 11.84
CA LEU A 123 0.66 -1.68 11.39
C LEU A 123 -0.31 -1.80 12.56
N ALA A 124 0.07 -2.50 13.62
CA ALA A 124 -0.72 -2.63 14.84
C ALA A 124 -0.98 -1.26 15.50
N ALA A 125 0.03 -0.38 15.52
CA ALA A 125 -0.12 0.98 16.03
C ALA A 125 -1.13 1.80 15.21
N ILE A 126 -1.07 1.74 13.87
CA ILE A 126 -2.06 2.38 12.98
C ILE A 126 -3.47 1.85 13.29
N HIS A 127 -3.64 0.53 13.40
CA HIS A 127 -4.94 -0.10 13.62
C HIS A 127 -5.48 0.07 15.06
N SER A 128 -4.64 0.45 16.02
CA SER A 128 -5.08 0.74 17.39
C SER A 128 -5.72 2.12 17.56
N ILE A 129 -5.45 3.05 16.64
CA ILE A 129 -5.98 4.41 16.71
C ILE A 129 -7.48 4.42 16.44
N ASP A 130 -8.26 5.08 17.31
CA ASP A 130 -9.62 5.45 16.96
C ASP A 130 -9.57 6.62 15.95
N PRO A 131 -10.11 6.46 14.74
CA PRO A 131 -10.06 7.52 13.74
C PRO A 131 -10.69 8.85 14.19
N ALA A 132 -11.66 8.81 15.09
CA ALA A 132 -12.31 10.01 15.60
C ALA A 132 -11.37 10.84 16.50
N ASP A 133 -10.50 10.18 17.27
CA ASP A 133 -9.56 10.83 18.20
C ASP A 133 -8.49 11.66 17.47
N VAL A 134 -8.19 11.31 16.22
CA VAL A 134 -7.21 11.99 15.38
C VAL A 134 -7.84 12.81 14.24
N GLY A 135 -9.15 13.03 14.27
CA GLY A 135 -9.85 13.85 13.28
C GLY A 135 -10.01 13.17 11.91
N LEU A 136 -9.93 11.85 11.83
CA LEU A 136 -10.11 11.04 10.61
C LEU A 136 -11.44 10.27 10.57
N GLY A 137 -12.38 10.54 11.49
CA GLY A 137 -13.64 9.81 11.58
C GLY A 137 -14.54 9.90 10.34
N ASP A 138 -14.34 10.88 9.47
CA ASP A 138 -15.04 11.06 8.19
C ASP A 138 -14.21 10.61 6.96
N LEU A 139 -13.04 9.98 7.17
CA LEU A 139 -12.15 9.55 6.09
C LEU A 139 -12.79 8.53 5.15
N GLY A 140 -13.79 7.78 5.62
CA GLY A 140 -14.49 6.76 4.85
C GLY A 140 -15.76 6.27 5.54
N ARG A 141 -16.36 5.22 4.98
CA ARG A 141 -17.52 4.55 5.60
C ARG A 141 -17.04 3.55 6.63
N HIS A 142 -17.68 3.54 7.79
CA HIS A 142 -17.34 2.65 8.90
C HIS A 142 -17.71 1.19 8.66
N ASP A 143 -18.78 0.91 7.92
CA ASP A 143 -19.37 -0.42 7.81
C ASP A 143 -19.13 -1.08 6.44
N GLY A 144 -19.12 -2.43 6.43
CA GLY A 144 -19.18 -3.25 5.22
C GLY A 144 -17.99 -3.03 4.28
N TYR A 145 -16.78 -2.82 4.81
CA TYR A 145 -15.58 -2.56 4.01
C TYR A 145 -15.31 -3.69 3.03
N VAL A 146 -15.18 -4.93 3.51
CA VAL A 146 -14.84 -6.10 2.67
C VAL A 146 -15.91 -6.34 1.61
N ALA A 147 -17.20 -6.29 1.96
CA ALA A 147 -18.30 -6.47 1.00
C ALA A 147 -18.27 -5.42 -0.13
N ARG A 148 -17.94 -4.16 0.20
CA ARG A 148 -17.78 -3.11 -0.82
C ARG A 148 -16.57 -3.36 -1.71
N GLN A 149 -15.45 -3.81 -1.15
CA GLN A 149 -14.23 -4.13 -1.89
C GLN A 149 -14.47 -5.30 -2.85
N ILE A 150 -15.09 -6.40 -2.38
CA ILE A 150 -15.46 -7.55 -3.23
C ILE A 150 -16.28 -7.08 -4.43
N ARG A 151 -17.33 -6.30 -4.19
CA ARG A 151 -18.19 -5.77 -5.26
C ARG A 151 -17.43 -4.91 -6.26
N THR A 152 -16.57 -4.02 -5.75
CA THR A 152 -15.79 -3.09 -6.59
C THR A 152 -14.83 -3.85 -7.49
N TRP A 153 -14.06 -4.77 -6.92
CA TRP A 153 -13.03 -5.48 -7.67
C TRP A 153 -13.60 -6.53 -8.62
N TYR A 154 -14.68 -7.23 -8.20
CA TYR A 154 -15.42 -8.10 -9.12
C TYR A 154 -16.03 -7.32 -10.28
N GLY A 155 -16.60 -6.15 -10.02
CA GLY A 155 -17.08 -5.25 -11.07
C GLY A 155 -15.97 -4.79 -12.01
N SER A 156 -14.76 -4.57 -11.51
CA SER A 156 -13.58 -4.26 -12.34
C SER A 156 -13.20 -5.45 -13.23
N TRP A 157 -13.19 -6.67 -12.67
CA TRP A 157 -12.92 -7.90 -13.43
C TRP A 157 -13.90 -8.07 -14.58
N THR A 158 -15.19 -8.09 -14.29
CA THR A 158 -16.24 -8.31 -15.30
C THR A 158 -16.24 -7.23 -16.39
N ALA A 159 -15.97 -5.97 -16.02
CA ALA A 159 -15.88 -4.86 -16.99
C ALA A 159 -14.65 -4.94 -17.89
N SER A 160 -13.61 -5.64 -17.48
CA SER A 160 -12.34 -5.76 -18.24
C SER A 160 -12.17 -7.09 -18.97
N ALA A 161 -13.05 -8.09 -18.74
CA ALA A 161 -12.90 -9.45 -19.26
C ALA A 161 -12.82 -9.50 -20.80
N GLU A 162 -13.68 -8.78 -21.51
CA GLU A 162 -13.65 -8.71 -22.98
C GLU A 162 -12.35 -8.09 -23.49
N ALA A 163 -11.90 -6.99 -22.87
CA ALA A 163 -10.68 -6.30 -23.27
C ALA A 163 -9.40 -7.10 -22.93
N ALA A 164 -9.43 -7.87 -21.86
CA ALA A 164 -8.36 -8.78 -21.48
C ALA A 164 -8.30 -10.02 -22.38
N ASP A 165 -9.40 -10.36 -23.07
CA ASP A 165 -9.59 -11.65 -23.75
C ASP A 165 -9.33 -12.83 -22.79
N TYR A 166 -9.78 -12.69 -21.56
CA TYR A 166 -9.56 -13.65 -20.47
C TYR A 166 -10.62 -13.52 -19.39
N ASP A 167 -11.28 -14.61 -19.07
CA ASP A 167 -12.24 -14.70 -17.98
C ASP A 167 -12.10 -16.06 -17.29
N ASP A 168 -11.60 -16.07 -16.06
CA ASP A 168 -11.36 -17.31 -15.32
C ASP A 168 -12.59 -17.68 -14.47
N PRO A 169 -13.20 -18.87 -14.67
CA PRO A 169 -14.38 -19.28 -13.91
C PRO A 169 -14.17 -19.30 -12.40
N ARG A 170 -12.94 -19.53 -11.94
CA ARG A 170 -12.60 -19.54 -10.50
C ARG A 170 -12.84 -18.20 -9.82
N ILE A 171 -12.76 -17.07 -10.55
CA ILE A 171 -13.06 -15.74 -9.99
C ILE A 171 -14.55 -15.62 -9.62
N HIS A 172 -15.43 -16.20 -10.42
CA HIS A 172 -16.88 -16.18 -10.14
C HIS A 172 -17.23 -17.09 -8.95
N GLU A 173 -16.56 -18.23 -8.84
CA GLU A 173 -16.68 -19.14 -7.70
C GLU A 173 -16.17 -18.47 -6.41
N LEU A 174 -14.98 -17.85 -6.46
CA LEU A 174 -14.39 -17.10 -5.35
C LEU A 174 -15.26 -15.91 -4.94
N HIS A 175 -15.83 -15.16 -5.90
CA HIS A 175 -16.77 -14.07 -5.60
C HIS A 175 -17.98 -14.58 -4.82
N THR A 176 -18.57 -15.70 -5.22
CA THR A 176 -19.70 -16.32 -4.53
C THR A 176 -19.30 -16.75 -3.12
N TRP A 177 -18.19 -17.51 -3.01
CA TRP A 177 -17.65 -18.01 -1.75
C TRP A 177 -17.35 -16.90 -0.75
N LEU A 178 -16.72 -15.80 -1.19
CA LEU A 178 -16.40 -14.63 -0.36
C LEU A 178 -17.65 -13.94 0.18
N ASN A 179 -18.72 -13.83 -0.61
CA ASN A 179 -19.95 -13.22 -0.14
C ASN A 179 -20.75 -14.11 0.83
N GLU A 180 -20.70 -15.43 0.66
CA GLU A 180 -21.41 -16.38 1.54
C GLU A 180 -20.75 -16.53 2.92
N ARG A 181 -19.44 -16.26 3.02
CA ARG A 181 -18.64 -16.45 4.23
C ARG A 181 -18.09 -15.16 4.83
N LEU A 182 -18.67 -14.03 4.45
CA LEU A 182 -18.22 -12.70 4.89
C LEU A 182 -18.20 -12.65 6.43
N PRO A 183 -17.02 -12.42 7.06
CA PRO A 183 -16.94 -12.26 8.50
C PRO A 183 -17.67 -10.99 8.97
N GLU A 184 -18.11 -11.00 10.23
CA GLU A 184 -18.60 -9.80 10.88
C GLU A 184 -17.44 -8.81 11.04
N GLN A 185 -17.62 -7.59 10.53
CA GLN A 185 -16.62 -6.54 10.63
C GLN A 185 -16.60 -5.96 12.05
N GLY A 186 -15.42 -5.92 12.66
CA GLY A 186 -15.18 -5.17 13.89
C GLY A 186 -15.21 -3.65 13.69
N PRO A 187 -14.83 -2.87 14.72
CA PRO A 187 -14.72 -1.41 14.60
C PRO A 187 -13.81 -1.01 13.44
N ALA A 188 -14.27 -0.05 12.62
CA ALA A 188 -13.45 0.47 11.54
C ALA A 188 -12.22 1.19 12.07
N ARG A 189 -11.09 0.98 11.41
CA ARG A 189 -9.81 1.64 11.70
C ARG A 189 -9.29 2.32 10.43
N VAL A 190 -8.25 3.14 10.57
CA VAL A 190 -7.51 3.60 9.40
C VAL A 190 -6.81 2.38 8.80
N VAL A 191 -7.13 2.08 7.56
CA VAL A 191 -6.46 1.03 6.78
C VAL A 191 -5.69 1.67 5.64
N HIS A 192 -4.47 1.20 5.42
CA HIS A 192 -3.61 1.70 4.35
C HIS A 192 -4.10 1.22 2.97
N GLY A 193 -4.50 -0.04 2.90
CA GLY A 193 -5.02 -0.69 1.68
C GLY A 193 -3.96 -1.24 0.74
N ASP A 194 -2.69 -0.83 0.93
CA ASP A 194 -1.51 -1.27 0.17
C ASP A 194 -0.26 -1.32 1.07
N TYR A 195 -0.41 -1.83 2.32
CA TYR A 195 0.66 -1.90 3.30
C TYR A 195 1.66 -3.01 2.94
N GLY A 196 2.84 -2.60 2.47
CA GLY A 196 3.89 -3.52 2.01
C GLY A 196 5.27 -2.88 2.07
N MET A 197 6.33 -3.67 1.87
CA MET A 197 7.71 -3.20 1.91
C MET A 197 7.99 -2.11 0.87
N HIS A 198 7.32 -2.15 -0.27
CA HIS A 198 7.41 -1.15 -1.34
C HIS A 198 6.87 0.24 -0.94
N ASN A 199 6.01 0.29 0.09
CA ASN A 199 5.47 1.52 0.67
C ASN A 199 6.03 1.81 2.07
N SER A 200 7.17 1.20 2.40
CA SER A 200 7.80 1.30 3.72
C SER A 200 9.23 1.79 3.59
N MET A 201 9.59 2.82 4.37
CA MET A 201 10.98 3.24 4.53
C MET A 201 11.59 2.54 5.73
N VAL A 202 12.71 1.86 5.53
CA VAL A 202 13.40 1.05 6.54
C VAL A 202 14.75 1.69 6.87
N GLY A 203 15.04 1.88 8.15
CA GLY A 203 16.33 2.31 8.65
C GLY A 203 17.39 1.21 8.54
N GLU A 204 18.67 1.58 8.58
CA GLU A 204 19.79 0.62 8.53
C GLU A 204 19.76 -0.40 9.68
N ASP A 205 19.08 -0.07 10.77
CA ASP A 205 18.87 -0.94 11.92
C ASP A 205 17.66 -1.90 11.79
N GLY A 206 16.92 -1.83 10.70
CA GLY A 206 15.71 -2.61 10.45
C GLY A 206 14.42 -2.01 11.04
N SER A 207 14.47 -0.79 11.59
CA SER A 207 13.28 -0.10 12.09
C SER A 207 12.45 0.49 10.95
N MET A 208 11.13 0.56 11.13
CA MET A 208 10.23 1.30 10.25
C MET A 208 10.35 2.80 10.52
N VAL A 209 10.86 3.56 9.56
CA VAL A 209 11.05 5.02 9.70
C VAL A 209 9.96 5.84 9.04
N ALA A 210 9.27 5.30 8.04
CA ALA A 210 8.02 5.87 7.53
C ALA A 210 7.19 4.87 6.72
N VAL A 211 5.87 5.04 6.78
CA VAL A 211 4.90 4.46 5.86
C VAL A 211 4.54 5.51 4.82
N LEU A 212 4.61 5.13 3.55
CA LEU A 212 4.40 6.01 2.39
C LEU A 212 3.11 5.63 1.66
N ASP A 213 2.69 6.52 0.76
CA ASP A 213 1.62 6.29 -0.24
C ASP A 213 0.23 5.99 0.33
N TRP A 214 -0.30 6.97 1.04
CA TRP A 214 -1.62 6.95 1.67
C TRP A 214 -2.78 7.23 0.69
N GLU A 215 -2.56 7.17 -0.63
CA GLU A 215 -3.54 7.61 -1.64
C GLU A 215 -4.84 6.79 -1.62
N ILE A 216 -4.78 5.49 -1.26
CA ILE A 216 -5.95 4.60 -1.17
C ILE A 216 -6.41 4.33 0.26
N ALA A 217 -5.71 4.90 1.25
CA ALA A 217 -6.06 4.73 2.65
C ALA A 217 -7.49 5.21 2.96
N THR A 218 -8.16 4.51 3.85
CA THR A 218 -9.58 4.78 4.20
C THR A 218 -9.92 4.24 5.59
N LEU A 219 -11.19 4.34 5.98
CA LEU A 219 -11.70 3.56 7.10
C LEU A 219 -12.14 2.18 6.62
N GLY A 220 -11.69 1.15 7.31
CA GLY A 220 -11.95 -0.22 6.90
C GLY A 220 -11.73 -1.24 8.00
N ASP A 221 -11.71 -2.48 7.59
CA ASP A 221 -11.45 -3.63 8.43
C ASP A 221 -9.94 -3.87 8.57
N PRO A 222 -9.35 -3.72 9.77
CA PRO A 222 -7.92 -3.89 9.99
C PRO A 222 -7.41 -5.29 9.63
N MET A 223 -8.26 -6.33 9.74
CA MET A 223 -7.86 -7.69 9.34
C MET A 223 -7.65 -7.82 7.83
N ALA A 224 -8.40 -7.05 7.02
CA ALA A 224 -8.18 -7.01 5.58
C ALA A 224 -6.84 -6.36 5.22
N ASP A 225 -6.43 -5.32 5.93
CA ASP A 225 -5.13 -4.65 5.72
C ASP A 225 -3.96 -5.52 6.19
N PHE A 226 -4.10 -6.14 7.37
CA PHE A 226 -3.13 -7.09 7.89
C PHE A 226 -2.91 -8.29 6.95
N ALA A 227 -3.99 -8.91 6.46
CA ALA A 227 -3.88 -10.03 5.54
C ALA A 227 -3.28 -9.62 4.18
N TYR A 228 -3.48 -8.37 3.75
CA TYR A 228 -2.78 -7.83 2.58
C TYR A 228 -1.26 -7.77 2.82
N ALA A 229 -0.84 -7.26 3.98
CA ALA A 229 0.57 -7.21 4.36
C ALA A 229 1.23 -8.60 4.37
N LEU A 230 0.52 -9.62 4.86
CA LEU A 230 1.00 -11.01 4.82
C LEU A 230 1.14 -11.55 3.40
N ASN A 231 0.17 -11.28 2.52
CA ASN A 231 0.25 -11.71 1.13
C ASN A 231 1.37 -10.99 0.35
N ALA A 232 1.69 -9.74 0.74
CA ALA A 232 2.79 -8.96 0.16
C ALA A 232 4.17 -9.34 0.74
N TRP A 233 4.23 -10.07 1.85
CA TRP A 233 5.47 -10.55 2.45
C TRP A 233 5.88 -11.87 1.81
N ALA A 234 6.92 -11.82 0.97
CA ALA A 234 7.42 -12.99 0.28
C ALA A 234 8.32 -13.84 1.18
N GLU A 235 8.23 -15.17 1.03
CA GLU A 235 9.12 -16.15 1.65
C GLU A 235 9.83 -16.96 0.56
N SER A 236 11.05 -17.39 0.84
CA SER A 236 11.84 -18.20 -0.09
C SER A 236 11.21 -19.57 -0.43
N THR A 237 10.22 -19.98 0.33
CA THR A 237 9.46 -21.24 0.17
C THR A 237 8.17 -21.07 -0.61
N ASP A 238 7.82 -19.86 -1.04
CA ASP A 238 6.59 -19.61 -1.77
C ASP A 238 6.56 -20.38 -3.10
N PRO A 239 5.48 -21.16 -3.37
CA PRO A 239 5.43 -22.06 -4.51
C PRO A 239 5.27 -21.37 -5.86
N VAL A 240 4.74 -20.16 -5.84
CA VAL A 240 4.53 -19.39 -7.05
C VAL A 240 5.69 -18.43 -7.18
N ALA A 241 6.18 -18.27 -8.42
CA ALA A 241 7.21 -17.33 -8.79
C ALA A 241 7.08 -15.99 -8.04
N VAL A 242 7.38 -16.06 -6.76
CA VAL A 242 7.95 -14.94 -6.05
C VAL A 242 9.05 -14.52 -6.98
N GLU A 243 9.04 -13.29 -7.43
CA GLU A 243 10.17 -12.77 -8.18
C GLU A 243 11.42 -13.27 -7.45
N ALA A 244 12.32 -13.93 -8.17
CA ALA A 244 13.49 -14.59 -7.56
C ALA A 244 14.34 -13.63 -6.70
N ASP A 245 14.02 -12.36 -6.72
CA ASP A 245 14.65 -11.24 -6.00
C ASP A 245 13.62 -10.44 -5.17
N ALA A 246 12.66 -11.13 -4.52
CA ALA A 246 11.71 -10.43 -3.65
C ALA A 246 12.38 -9.94 -2.35
N ALA A 247 12.07 -8.72 -1.93
CA ALA A 247 12.74 -8.03 -0.82
C ALA A 247 12.82 -8.86 0.47
N THR A 248 11.75 -9.53 0.84
CA THR A 248 11.62 -10.26 2.11
C THR A 248 11.93 -11.77 2.01
N ALA A 249 12.17 -12.28 0.79
CA ALA A 249 12.54 -13.68 0.58
C ALA A 249 14.03 -13.98 0.88
N MET A 250 14.82 -12.95 1.19
CA MET A 250 16.24 -13.06 1.49
C MET A 250 16.49 -13.65 2.89
N PRO A 251 17.61 -14.35 3.09
CA PRO A 251 17.97 -14.87 4.41
C PRO A 251 18.00 -13.77 5.47
N GLY A 252 17.48 -14.07 6.66
CA GLY A 252 17.44 -13.17 7.81
C GLY A 252 16.09 -12.53 8.07
N PHE A 253 15.20 -12.45 7.10
CA PHE A 253 13.83 -12.03 7.34
C PHE A 253 13.04 -13.12 8.08
N CYS A 254 12.07 -12.69 8.89
CA CYS A 254 11.20 -13.58 9.65
C CYS A 254 10.12 -14.22 8.76
N SER A 255 9.48 -15.27 9.25
CA SER A 255 8.36 -15.94 8.58
C SER A 255 7.05 -15.15 8.69
N ARG A 256 6.07 -15.48 7.82
CA ARG A 256 4.68 -14.99 7.97
C ARG A 256 4.06 -15.40 9.30
N ASP A 257 4.40 -16.59 9.83
CA ASP A 257 3.92 -17.03 11.14
C ASP A 257 4.43 -16.12 12.25
N ASP A 258 5.68 -15.63 12.15
CA ASP A 258 6.20 -14.63 13.06
C ASP A 258 5.43 -13.31 12.95
N LEU A 259 5.11 -12.86 11.73
CA LEU A 259 4.30 -11.65 11.52
C LEU A 259 2.90 -11.80 12.15
N VAL A 260 2.26 -12.95 11.98
CA VAL A 260 0.95 -13.25 12.62
C VAL A 260 1.07 -13.13 14.13
N ARG A 261 2.10 -13.73 14.73
CA ARG A 261 2.34 -13.64 16.16
C ARG A 261 2.58 -12.19 16.61
N TYR A 262 3.47 -11.44 15.93
CA TYR A 262 3.76 -10.04 16.28
C TYR A 262 2.52 -9.15 16.24
N TYR A 263 1.67 -9.31 15.23
CA TYR A 263 0.45 -8.54 15.12
C TYR A 263 -0.60 -8.96 16.17
N ALA A 264 -0.81 -10.27 16.36
CA ALA A 264 -1.75 -10.79 17.35
C ALA A 264 -1.39 -10.39 18.79
N ASP A 265 -0.11 -10.49 19.15
CA ASP A 265 0.37 -10.12 20.49
C ASP A 265 0.13 -8.63 20.81
N ARG A 266 0.19 -7.76 19.79
CA ARG A 266 0.02 -6.30 19.97
C ARG A 266 -1.43 -5.84 19.92
N THR A 267 -2.26 -6.53 19.14
CA THR A 267 -3.66 -6.09 18.91
C THR A 267 -4.69 -6.90 19.66
N GLY A 268 -4.36 -8.13 20.06
CA GLY A 268 -5.33 -9.11 20.57
C GLY A 268 -6.35 -9.57 19.51
N ALA A 269 -6.06 -9.36 18.21
CA ALA A 269 -6.98 -9.68 17.12
C ALA A 269 -7.23 -11.19 17.02
N ASP A 270 -8.49 -11.56 16.74
CA ASP A 270 -8.86 -12.95 16.45
C ASP A 270 -8.41 -13.34 15.04
N MET A 271 -7.56 -14.36 14.96
CA MET A 271 -6.99 -14.88 13.71
C MET A 271 -7.85 -15.98 13.07
N SER A 272 -8.98 -16.34 13.64
CA SER A 272 -9.83 -17.45 13.15
C SER A 272 -10.29 -17.30 11.71
N ASN A 273 -10.47 -16.07 11.24
CA ASN A 273 -10.86 -15.76 9.87
C ASN A 273 -9.68 -15.34 8.97
N LEU A 274 -8.42 -15.54 9.39
CA LEU A 274 -7.26 -15.05 8.64
C LEU A 274 -7.21 -15.62 7.21
N SER A 275 -7.48 -16.91 7.02
CA SER A 275 -7.51 -17.54 5.69
C SER A 275 -8.56 -16.89 4.78
N TYR A 276 -9.74 -16.52 5.30
CA TYR A 276 -10.73 -15.76 4.55
C TYR A 276 -10.17 -14.42 4.05
N TYR A 277 -9.54 -13.62 4.93
CA TYR A 277 -8.98 -12.31 4.54
C TYR A 277 -7.82 -12.45 3.57
N ARG A 278 -7.01 -13.50 3.69
CA ARG A 278 -5.94 -13.81 2.73
C ARG A 278 -6.50 -14.18 1.36
N ALA A 279 -7.55 -15.03 1.31
CA ALA A 279 -8.27 -15.34 0.07
C ALA A 279 -8.86 -14.08 -0.58
N PHE A 280 -9.52 -13.23 0.22
CA PHE A 280 -10.06 -11.94 -0.24
C PHE A 280 -8.99 -11.05 -0.86
N ASN A 281 -7.82 -10.90 -0.23
CA ASN A 281 -6.75 -10.05 -0.75
C ASN A 281 -6.11 -10.62 -2.02
N ALA A 282 -5.95 -11.93 -2.13
CA ALA A 282 -5.46 -12.57 -3.34
C ALA A 282 -6.47 -12.42 -4.50
N PHE A 283 -7.78 -12.56 -4.23
CA PHE A 283 -8.87 -12.24 -5.17
C PHE A 283 -8.81 -10.78 -5.63
N LYS A 284 -8.67 -9.83 -4.69
CA LYS A 284 -8.51 -8.39 -4.99
C LYS A 284 -7.31 -8.16 -5.91
N THR A 285 -6.16 -8.76 -5.60
CA THR A 285 -4.92 -8.64 -6.39
C THR A 285 -5.12 -9.17 -7.81
N ALA A 286 -5.75 -10.34 -7.98
CA ALA A 286 -6.07 -10.89 -9.29
C ALA A 286 -6.93 -9.91 -10.12
N CYS A 287 -7.97 -9.33 -9.53
CA CYS A 287 -8.85 -8.37 -10.19
C CYS A 287 -8.12 -7.06 -10.58
N ILE A 288 -7.23 -6.56 -9.73
CA ILE A 288 -6.41 -5.37 -10.02
C ILE A 288 -5.48 -5.64 -11.21
N LEU A 289 -4.72 -6.74 -11.15
CA LEU A 289 -3.76 -7.10 -12.20
C LEU A 289 -4.46 -7.36 -13.53
N HIS A 290 -5.63 -8.00 -13.50
CA HIS A 290 -6.47 -8.21 -14.69
C HIS A 290 -6.88 -6.90 -15.35
N GLY A 291 -7.35 -5.92 -14.57
CA GLY A 291 -7.68 -4.59 -15.09
C GLY A 291 -6.45 -3.83 -15.63
N VAL A 292 -5.26 -4.06 -15.05
CA VAL A 292 -3.99 -3.52 -15.58
C VAL A 292 -3.65 -4.19 -16.91
N TYR A 293 -3.74 -5.53 -17.00
CA TYR A 293 -3.49 -6.31 -18.20
C TYR A 293 -4.40 -5.89 -19.36
N ALA A 294 -5.71 -5.74 -19.09
CA ALA A 294 -6.67 -5.26 -20.08
C ALA A 294 -6.29 -3.88 -20.67
N ARG A 295 -5.82 -2.94 -19.85
CA ARG A 295 -5.38 -1.61 -20.32
C ARG A 295 -4.16 -1.68 -21.23
N TYR A 296 -3.22 -2.60 -20.98
CA TYR A 296 -2.10 -2.84 -21.90
C TYR A 296 -2.59 -3.46 -23.22
N ARG A 297 -3.49 -4.44 -23.16
CA ARG A 297 -4.10 -5.06 -24.35
C ARG A 297 -4.82 -4.05 -25.24
N MET A 298 -5.51 -3.08 -24.63
CA MET A 298 -6.20 -2.00 -25.36
C MET A 298 -5.27 -0.89 -25.87
N GLY A 299 -3.97 -0.94 -25.56
CA GLY A 299 -3.03 0.13 -25.92
C GLY A 299 -3.23 1.45 -25.15
N GLN A 300 -3.98 1.42 -24.05
CA GLN A 300 -4.19 2.60 -23.18
C GLN A 300 -2.96 2.93 -22.33
N LYS A 301 -2.04 1.98 -22.19
CA LYS A 301 -0.70 2.15 -21.61
C LYS A 301 0.34 1.64 -22.59
N SER A 302 1.51 2.31 -22.64
CA SER A 302 2.66 1.78 -23.37
C SER A 302 3.09 0.47 -22.74
N SER A 303 3.21 -0.59 -23.55
CA SER A 303 3.74 -1.89 -23.14
C SER A 303 5.27 -1.98 -23.29
N GLU A 304 5.93 -0.87 -23.69
CA GLU A 304 7.39 -0.84 -23.82
C GLU A 304 8.05 -1.13 -22.46
N GLY A 305 8.88 -2.17 -22.42
CA GLY A 305 9.54 -2.65 -21.20
C GLY A 305 8.66 -3.44 -20.23
N VAL A 306 7.40 -3.76 -20.60
CA VAL A 306 6.47 -4.54 -19.76
C VAL A 306 6.38 -5.96 -20.30
N ASP A 307 6.68 -6.93 -19.44
CA ASP A 307 6.45 -8.35 -19.74
C ASP A 307 5.00 -8.72 -19.43
N LEU A 308 4.19 -8.77 -20.50
CA LEU A 308 2.77 -9.13 -20.40
C LEU A 308 2.54 -10.60 -20.03
N GLU A 309 3.46 -11.49 -20.35
CA GLU A 309 3.37 -12.90 -19.96
C GLU A 309 3.56 -13.04 -18.44
N THR A 310 4.58 -12.40 -17.89
CA THR A 310 4.78 -12.35 -16.44
C THR A 310 3.57 -11.74 -15.73
N LEU A 311 3.00 -10.65 -16.26
CA LEU A 311 1.79 -10.02 -15.69
C LEU A 311 0.60 -11.00 -15.72
N PHE A 312 0.39 -11.73 -16.82
CA PHE A 312 -0.66 -12.74 -16.95
C PHE A 312 -0.46 -13.90 -15.96
N ASN A 313 0.76 -14.40 -15.83
CA ASN A 313 1.10 -15.46 -14.89
C ASN A 313 0.83 -15.02 -13.43
N ARG A 314 1.07 -13.76 -13.08
CA ARG A 314 0.72 -13.20 -11.75
C ARG A 314 -0.78 -13.16 -11.49
N ILE A 315 -1.61 -12.96 -12.52
CA ILE A 315 -3.08 -13.05 -12.37
C ILE A 315 -3.47 -14.48 -11.98
N SER A 316 -3.01 -15.49 -12.77
CA SER A 316 -3.26 -16.91 -12.48
C SER A 316 -2.81 -17.30 -11.07
N ALA A 317 -1.59 -16.91 -10.70
CA ALA A 317 -1.02 -17.18 -9.40
C ALA A 317 -1.85 -16.57 -8.24
N SER A 318 -2.37 -15.36 -8.44
CA SER A 318 -3.23 -14.72 -7.44
C SER A 318 -4.57 -15.45 -7.29
N ILE A 319 -5.13 -15.98 -8.39
CA ILE A 319 -6.35 -16.80 -8.35
C ILE A 319 -6.08 -18.12 -7.62
N GLU A 320 -4.97 -18.79 -7.90
CA GLU A 320 -4.56 -20.01 -7.23
C GLU A 320 -4.35 -19.82 -5.74
N LEU A 321 -3.69 -18.72 -5.36
CA LEU A 321 -3.50 -18.37 -3.95
C LEU A 321 -4.82 -18.10 -3.24
N ALA A 322 -5.76 -17.39 -3.90
CA ALA A 322 -7.09 -17.15 -3.35
C ALA A 322 -7.86 -18.46 -3.13
N ALA A 323 -7.81 -19.37 -4.10
CA ALA A 323 -8.46 -20.69 -4.01
C ALA A 323 -7.83 -21.56 -2.92
N ALA A 324 -6.50 -21.55 -2.79
CA ALA A 324 -5.80 -22.28 -1.72
C ALA A 324 -6.24 -21.80 -0.33
N HIS A 325 -6.24 -20.49 -0.08
CA HIS A 325 -6.69 -19.95 1.20
C HIS A 325 -8.19 -20.17 1.45
N ALA A 326 -9.01 -20.20 0.41
CA ALA A 326 -10.44 -20.53 0.54
C ALA A 326 -10.67 -21.99 0.93
N ALA A 327 -9.76 -22.90 0.58
CA ALA A 327 -9.84 -24.31 0.96
C ALA A 327 -9.41 -24.56 2.43
N ASP A 328 -8.72 -23.61 3.06
CA ASP A 328 -8.26 -23.68 4.47
C ASP A 328 -9.34 -23.19 5.47
N VAL A 329 -10.55 -22.82 5.01
CA VAL A 329 -11.66 -22.30 5.83
C VAL A 329 -12.76 -23.38 6.06
#